data_f8a6099229cac53b450d628e9a3ab1be
#
_entry.id   f8a6099229cac53b450d628e9a3ab1be
#
_cell.length_a   1.000
_cell.length_b   1.000
_cell.length_c   1.000
_cell.angle_alpha   90.00
_cell.angle_beta   90.00
_cell.angle_gamma   90.00
#
_symmetry.space_group_name_H-M   'P 1'
#
loop_
_entity.id
_entity.type
_entity.pdbx_description
1 polymer ?
#
loop_
_entity_poly.entity_id
_entity_poly.type
_entity_poly.pdbx_seq_one_letter_code
_entity_poly.pdbx_strand_id
1 'polypeptide(L)'
;MEKIDKSLFEHVGKNLEESQAIKRPSMSYLEDAMRRIKKNKPAVISFWILILLIAMSLVGPIISAKVQGHDYRAQKLENQNQTSIMTNQRSINVTKNQAFKYEEYKPNLRKTEIKFKGVELKGTGKLEFKVGNAAEASYQGDKKEFLLSVSIDSSDDWKSIVEKLNAESDKMLESDPDFRGVEFKKSGDNLVIETKGDKWFNSQYWFGTDEFGRDLFTRLWEGGRISFLIAFVSVLITLVIGIAYGGIAGYLGGTVDTLMMRFVEIIMVVPDLLYIILLLTVMKPGLGPIIIVLAATGWMQTAMIVRGEVLRLKNSEYVIAAEVLGADSKRIIFKHLIPNTMGPIIVNMTMMIPRMIFAEAFLSFIGLGIPAPMASWGALVNDGAKIFTQYPQQLLVPALALSFTMLAFNILGDGLRDALDPKLRK
;
A
#
# COMPACT_ATOMS: atom_id res chain seq x y z
N MET A 1 19.61 51.63 -41.69
CA MET A 1 20.35 51.87 -40.44
C MET A 1 19.49 52.75 -39.57
N GLU A 2 18.74 52.21 -38.66
CA GLU A 2 18.00 52.96 -37.64
C GLU A 2 18.99 53.65 -36.73
N LYS A 3 18.84 54.95 -36.60
CA LYS A 3 19.66 55.74 -35.69
C LYS A 3 19.25 55.38 -34.24
N ILE A 4 20.12 54.71 -33.54
CA ILE A 4 19.95 54.44 -32.11
C ILE A 4 19.89 55.77 -31.36
N ASP A 5 18.83 55.99 -30.57
CA ASP A 5 18.57 57.21 -29.85
C ASP A 5 19.68 57.47 -28.80
N LYS A 6 20.27 58.65 -28.83
CA LYS A 6 21.37 59.06 -27.92
C LYS A 6 20.94 58.99 -26.43
N SER A 7 19.65 59.09 -26.14
CA SER A 7 19.12 58.96 -24.76
C SER A 7 19.34 57.59 -24.13
N LEU A 8 19.57 56.56 -24.94
CA LEU A 8 19.90 55.18 -24.45
C LEU A 8 21.34 55.10 -23.90
N PHE A 9 22.16 56.10 -24.12
CA PHE A 9 23.57 56.20 -23.62
C PHE A 9 23.74 57.20 -22.47
N GLU A 10 22.66 57.77 -21.97
CA GLU A 10 22.74 58.56 -20.74
C GLU A 10 23.06 57.68 -19.54
N HIS A 11 24.07 58.13 -18.81
CA HIS A 11 24.50 57.43 -17.60
C HIS A 11 23.39 57.46 -16.59
N VAL A 12 22.66 56.36 -16.44
CA VAL A 12 21.69 56.19 -15.36
C VAL A 12 22.46 56.17 -14.06
N GLY A 13 22.45 57.34 -13.36
CA GLY A 13 23.11 57.47 -12.06
C GLY A 13 22.71 56.29 -11.16
N LYS A 14 23.69 55.63 -10.57
CA LYS A 14 23.41 54.57 -9.59
C LYS A 14 22.52 55.19 -8.48
N ASN A 15 21.28 54.74 -8.45
CA ASN A 15 20.41 54.98 -7.29
C ASN A 15 21.02 54.15 -6.16
N LEU A 16 21.92 54.77 -5.38
CA LEU A 16 22.65 54.12 -4.28
C LEU A 16 21.68 53.59 -3.21
N GLU A 17 20.51 54.23 -3.05
CA GLU A 17 19.46 53.77 -2.13
C GLU A 17 18.78 52.48 -2.63
N GLU A 18 18.56 52.32 -3.93
CA GLU A 18 18.00 51.06 -4.49
C GLU A 18 19.01 49.92 -4.54
N SER A 19 20.31 50.22 -4.69
CA SER A 19 21.36 49.21 -4.73
C SER A 19 21.73 48.67 -3.34
N GLN A 20 21.46 49.39 -2.29
CA GLN A 20 21.70 48.99 -0.88
C GLN A 20 20.52 48.32 -0.21
N ALA A 21 19.32 48.44 -0.76
CA ALA A 21 18.16 47.74 -0.24
C ALA A 21 18.18 46.28 -0.62
N ILE A 22 18.68 45.43 0.25
CA ILE A 22 18.45 43.96 0.14
C ILE A 22 16.94 43.77 0.30
N LYS A 23 16.21 43.77 -0.82
CA LYS A 23 14.73 43.58 -0.87
C LYS A 23 14.24 42.20 -0.39
N ARG A 24 15.14 41.29 -0.07
CA ARG A 24 14.78 39.96 0.40
C ARG A 24 15.45 39.68 1.76
N PRO A 25 14.66 39.25 2.77
CA PRO A 25 15.25 38.81 4.03
C PRO A 25 16.21 37.66 3.77
N SER A 26 17.34 37.61 4.47
CA SER A 26 18.29 36.48 4.42
C SER A 26 17.56 35.26 4.97
N MET A 27 17.22 34.33 4.07
CA MET A 27 16.59 33.06 4.46
C MET A 27 17.68 32.00 4.60
N SER A 28 17.48 31.12 5.58
CA SER A 28 18.35 29.95 5.70
C SER A 28 18.15 29.01 4.49
N TYR A 29 19.15 28.17 4.20
CA TYR A 29 19.09 27.20 3.11
C TYR A 29 17.84 26.31 3.17
N LEU A 30 17.46 25.87 4.39
CA LEU A 30 16.29 25.03 4.62
C LEU A 30 14.95 25.78 4.42
N GLU A 31 14.90 27.06 4.81
CA GLU A 31 13.70 27.90 4.60
C GLU A 31 13.42 28.14 3.12
N ASP A 32 14.46 28.42 2.33
CA ASP A 32 14.31 28.58 0.88
C ASP A 32 13.88 27.26 0.21
N ALA A 33 14.50 26.14 0.58
CA ALA A 33 14.10 24.82 0.12
C ALA A 33 12.63 24.52 0.46
N MET A 34 12.21 24.77 1.69
CA MET A 34 10.82 24.58 2.14
C MET A 34 9.82 25.45 1.36
N ARG A 35 10.20 26.71 1.08
CA ARG A 35 9.38 27.61 0.25
C ARG A 35 9.21 27.10 -1.17
N ARG A 36 10.27 26.51 -1.77
CA ARG A 36 10.23 25.92 -3.12
C ARG A 36 9.38 24.66 -3.16
N ILE A 37 9.51 23.76 -2.17
CA ILE A 37 8.68 22.55 -2.06
C ILE A 37 7.20 22.94 -1.99
N LYS A 38 6.84 23.94 -1.16
CA LYS A 38 5.45 24.42 -1.06
C LYS A 38 4.88 24.96 -2.37
N LYS A 39 5.71 25.42 -3.31
CA LYS A 39 5.28 25.83 -4.64
C LYS A 39 5.11 24.68 -5.62
N ASN A 40 5.73 23.54 -5.36
CA ASN A 40 5.62 22.34 -6.18
C ASN A 40 4.37 21.55 -5.76
N LYS A 41 3.24 21.80 -6.45
CA LYS A 41 1.95 21.18 -6.14
C LYS A 41 2.00 19.64 -6.12
N PRO A 42 2.59 18.94 -7.12
CA PRO A 42 2.75 17.49 -7.08
C PRO A 42 3.46 17.00 -5.82
N ALA A 43 4.59 17.63 -5.43
CA ALA A 43 5.33 17.23 -4.24
C ALA A 43 4.51 17.44 -2.95
N VAL A 44 3.74 18.52 -2.86
CA VAL A 44 2.86 18.79 -1.71
C VAL A 44 1.73 17.76 -1.63
N ILE A 45 1.09 17.42 -2.75
CA ILE A 45 0.04 16.40 -2.80
C ILE A 45 0.63 15.04 -2.37
N SER A 46 1.78 14.66 -2.92
CA SER A 46 2.47 13.40 -2.57
C SER A 46 2.85 13.34 -1.10
N PHE A 47 3.31 14.44 -0.52
CA PHE A 47 3.58 14.55 0.93
C PHE A 47 2.34 14.24 1.77
N TRP A 48 1.18 14.81 1.42
CA TRP A 48 -0.05 14.56 2.14
C TRP A 48 -0.58 13.14 1.93
N ILE A 49 -0.41 12.56 0.73
CA ILE A 49 -0.73 11.14 0.48
C ILE A 49 0.12 10.24 1.38
N LEU A 50 1.43 10.50 1.47
CA LEU A 50 2.31 9.73 2.35
C LEU A 50 1.93 9.86 3.82
N ILE A 51 1.63 11.06 4.29
CA ILE A 51 1.15 11.27 5.66
C ILE A 51 -0.13 10.48 5.91
N LEU A 52 -1.09 10.50 4.97
CA LEU A 52 -2.32 9.73 5.07
C LEU A 52 -2.05 8.22 5.15
N LEU A 53 -1.21 7.69 4.27
CA LEU A 53 -0.87 6.27 4.24
C LEU A 53 -0.15 5.82 5.52
N ILE A 54 0.81 6.61 6.01
CA ILE A 54 1.51 6.35 7.27
C ILE A 54 0.54 6.44 8.45
N ALA A 55 -0.28 7.48 8.52
CA ALA A 55 -1.29 7.64 9.56
C ALA A 55 -2.29 6.48 9.57
N MET A 56 -2.78 6.07 8.40
CA MET A 56 -3.66 4.91 8.27
C MET A 56 -2.96 3.60 8.68
N SER A 57 -1.67 3.45 8.38
CA SER A 57 -0.90 2.28 8.84
C SER A 57 -0.75 2.22 10.37
N LEU A 58 -0.75 3.37 11.04
CA LEU A 58 -0.69 3.42 12.51
C LEU A 58 -2.06 3.31 13.17
N VAL A 59 -3.08 3.97 12.59
CA VAL A 59 -4.40 4.13 13.20
C VAL A 59 -5.40 3.09 12.67
N GLY A 60 -5.24 2.63 11.42
CA GLY A 60 -6.15 1.69 10.75
C GLY A 60 -6.40 0.39 11.54
N PRO A 61 -5.38 -0.30 12.05
CA PRO A 61 -5.57 -1.48 12.89
C PRO A 61 -6.34 -1.18 14.18
N ILE A 62 -6.15 0.01 14.76
CA ILE A 62 -6.84 0.45 15.98
C ILE A 62 -8.32 0.73 15.67
N ILE A 63 -8.60 1.38 14.54
CA ILE A 63 -9.98 1.62 14.07
C ILE A 63 -10.69 0.29 13.87
N SER A 64 -10.09 -0.64 13.14
CA SER A 64 -10.69 -1.94 12.89
C SER A 64 -10.96 -2.71 14.19
N ALA A 65 -10.02 -2.72 15.12
CA ALA A 65 -10.19 -3.37 16.42
C ALA A 65 -11.35 -2.76 17.24
N LYS A 66 -11.49 -1.42 17.23
CA LYS A 66 -12.55 -0.73 18.01
C LYS A 66 -13.92 -0.73 17.33
N VAL A 67 -13.96 -0.58 16.00
CA VAL A 67 -15.23 -0.40 15.26
C VAL A 67 -15.78 -1.74 14.78
N GLN A 68 -14.91 -2.66 14.35
CA GLN A 68 -15.30 -3.94 13.76
C GLN A 68 -15.03 -5.12 14.71
N GLY A 69 -14.25 -4.93 15.78
CA GLY A 69 -13.87 -6.01 16.70
C GLY A 69 -12.88 -7.02 16.07
N HIS A 70 -12.15 -6.62 15.01
CA HIS A 70 -11.24 -7.51 14.30
C HIS A 70 -9.80 -7.37 14.80
N ASP A 71 -9.18 -8.52 15.10
CA ASP A 71 -7.72 -8.64 15.28
C ASP A 71 -7.12 -9.21 13.97
N TYR A 72 -6.04 -8.60 13.48
CA TYR A 72 -5.35 -9.05 12.27
C TYR A 72 -4.79 -10.47 12.34
N ARG A 73 -4.67 -11.02 13.54
CA ARG A 73 -4.21 -12.40 13.80
C ARG A 73 -5.35 -13.40 13.89
N ALA A 74 -6.55 -12.93 14.22
CA ALA A 74 -7.69 -13.80 14.46
C ALA A 74 -8.11 -14.48 13.15
N GLN A 75 -8.01 -15.79 13.11
CA GLN A 75 -8.48 -16.62 12.01
C GLN A 75 -9.91 -17.05 12.30
N LYS A 76 -10.81 -16.76 11.37
CA LYS A 76 -12.21 -17.19 11.42
C LYS A 76 -12.51 -17.94 10.12
N LEU A 77 -12.25 -19.23 10.12
CA LEU A 77 -12.41 -20.10 8.94
C LEU A 77 -13.84 -20.05 8.36
N GLU A 78 -14.83 -19.73 9.18
CA GLU A 78 -16.22 -19.50 8.76
C GLU A 78 -16.38 -18.34 7.78
N ASN A 79 -15.44 -17.38 7.82
CA ASN A 79 -15.46 -16.16 7.03
C ASN A 79 -14.40 -16.15 5.90
N GLN A 80 -13.96 -17.32 5.47
CA GLN A 80 -12.95 -17.42 4.39
C GLN A 80 -13.42 -16.75 3.11
N ASN A 81 -12.50 -15.99 2.49
CA ASN A 81 -12.69 -15.40 1.17
C ASN A 81 -14.00 -14.61 1.01
N GLN A 82 -14.48 -13.97 2.07
CA GLN A 82 -15.60 -13.04 1.94
C GLN A 82 -15.21 -11.88 1.03
N THR A 83 -16.13 -11.53 0.16
CA THR A 83 -15.88 -10.51 -0.83
C THR A 83 -16.11 -9.11 -0.27
N SER A 84 -15.31 -8.17 -0.77
CA SER A 84 -15.48 -6.74 -0.52
C SER A 84 -16.72 -6.19 -1.23
N ILE A 85 -16.90 -4.88 -1.12
CA ILE A 85 -17.93 -4.04 -1.72
C ILE A 85 -18.41 -4.45 -3.12
N MET A 86 -17.57 -5.07 -3.94
CA MET A 86 -17.86 -5.21 -5.38
C MET A 86 -18.40 -6.58 -5.82
N THR A 87 -18.36 -7.62 -4.98
CA THR A 87 -18.72 -8.97 -5.42
C THR A 87 -19.32 -9.82 -4.30
N ASN A 88 -20.52 -9.49 -3.85
CA ASN A 88 -21.30 -10.44 -3.05
C ASN A 88 -21.80 -11.55 -3.98
N GLN A 89 -21.00 -12.60 -4.13
CA GLN A 89 -21.39 -13.80 -4.86
C GLN A 89 -22.10 -14.75 -3.90
N ARG A 90 -23.37 -14.99 -4.13
CA ARG A 90 -24.15 -16.01 -3.42
C ARG A 90 -24.63 -17.05 -4.41
N SER A 91 -24.48 -18.31 -4.04
CA SER A 91 -25.09 -19.38 -4.80
C SER A 91 -26.53 -19.59 -4.32
N ILE A 92 -27.49 -19.52 -5.23
CA ILE A 92 -28.87 -19.89 -4.98
C ILE A 92 -29.10 -21.19 -5.73
N ASN A 93 -29.22 -22.29 -4.99
CA ASN A 93 -29.53 -23.60 -5.56
C ASN A 93 -31.00 -23.91 -5.30
N VAL A 94 -31.69 -24.31 -6.36
CA VAL A 94 -33.10 -24.73 -6.26
C VAL A 94 -33.14 -26.25 -6.11
N THR A 95 -33.69 -26.72 -5.02
CA THR A 95 -33.91 -28.13 -4.79
C THR A 95 -35.08 -28.58 -5.66
N LYS A 96 -34.95 -29.68 -6.40
CA LYS A 96 -36.05 -30.30 -7.14
C LYS A 96 -37.19 -30.63 -6.17
N ASN A 97 -38.38 -30.05 -6.42
CA ASN A 97 -39.58 -30.44 -5.71
C ASN A 97 -40.51 -31.19 -6.67
N GLN A 98 -41.20 -32.22 -6.17
CA GLN A 98 -42.14 -33.01 -6.95
C GLN A 98 -43.40 -32.23 -7.37
N ALA A 99 -43.71 -31.13 -6.65
CA ALA A 99 -44.89 -30.32 -6.88
C ALA A 99 -44.78 -29.31 -8.04
N PHE A 100 -43.56 -28.96 -8.44
CA PHE A 100 -43.32 -27.95 -9.47
C PHE A 100 -42.37 -28.47 -10.56
N LYS A 101 -42.82 -28.40 -11.83
CA LYS A 101 -41.97 -28.62 -13.00
C LYS A 101 -41.50 -27.25 -13.49
N TYR A 102 -40.17 -27.02 -13.49
CA TYR A 102 -39.61 -25.83 -14.09
C TYR A 102 -38.96 -26.15 -15.46
N GLU A 103 -39.11 -25.23 -16.41
CA GLU A 103 -38.58 -25.39 -17.77
C GLU A 103 -37.11 -25.02 -17.87
N GLU A 104 -36.72 -23.94 -17.19
CA GLU A 104 -35.37 -23.40 -17.32
C GLU A 104 -34.92 -22.81 -15.98
N TYR A 105 -33.72 -23.17 -15.57
CA TYR A 105 -33.03 -22.62 -14.42
C TYR A 105 -31.74 -21.94 -14.88
N LYS A 106 -31.66 -20.61 -14.73
CA LYS A 106 -30.46 -19.85 -15.02
C LYS A 106 -29.88 -19.34 -13.71
N PRO A 107 -28.87 -20.04 -13.16
CA PRO A 107 -28.20 -19.53 -11.98
C PRO A 107 -27.40 -18.28 -12.38
N ASN A 108 -27.67 -17.18 -11.66
CA ASN A 108 -26.86 -15.98 -11.72
C ASN A 108 -26.46 -15.61 -10.29
N LEU A 109 -25.25 -15.08 -10.11
CA LEU A 109 -24.67 -14.78 -8.81
C LEU A 109 -25.47 -13.76 -7.95
N ARG A 110 -26.32 -12.95 -8.60
CA ARG A 110 -27.11 -11.92 -7.93
C ARG A 110 -28.63 -12.12 -8.08
N LYS A 111 -29.03 -12.80 -9.15
CA LYS A 111 -30.39 -12.96 -9.52
C LYS A 111 -30.58 -14.32 -10.16
N THR A 112 -31.47 -15.11 -9.63
CA THR A 112 -31.83 -16.40 -10.21
C THR A 112 -33.23 -16.34 -10.76
N GLU A 113 -33.40 -16.66 -12.02
CA GLU A 113 -34.70 -16.73 -12.67
C GLU A 113 -35.09 -18.17 -12.88
N ILE A 114 -36.28 -18.52 -12.41
CA ILE A 114 -36.86 -19.85 -12.58
C ILE A 114 -38.12 -19.70 -13.41
N LYS A 115 -38.13 -20.33 -14.58
CA LYS A 115 -39.30 -20.36 -15.44
C LYS A 115 -40.10 -21.62 -15.16
N PHE A 116 -41.32 -21.46 -14.69
CA PHE A 116 -42.24 -22.57 -14.42
C PHE A 116 -43.08 -22.93 -15.63
N LYS A 117 -43.23 -24.21 -15.92
CA LYS A 117 -44.03 -24.74 -17.01
C LYS A 117 -45.46 -24.97 -16.54
N GLY A 118 -46.36 -24.04 -16.86
CA GLY A 118 -47.79 -24.19 -16.63
C GLY A 118 -48.12 -24.34 -15.14
N VAL A 119 -48.62 -23.27 -14.53
CA VAL A 119 -48.95 -23.27 -13.10
C VAL A 119 -50.35 -23.86 -12.88
N GLU A 120 -50.47 -25.15 -12.93
CA GLU A 120 -51.52 -25.83 -12.16
C GLU A 120 -50.88 -26.29 -10.85
N LEU A 121 -51.12 -25.52 -9.77
CA LEU A 121 -50.90 -25.96 -8.39
C LEU A 121 -51.86 -27.09 -8.10
N LYS A 122 -51.51 -28.33 -8.45
CA LYS A 122 -52.29 -29.51 -8.12
C LYS A 122 -51.66 -30.21 -6.93
N GLY A 123 -52.15 -29.90 -5.74
CA GLY A 123 -51.79 -30.63 -4.53
C GLY A 123 -51.10 -29.81 -3.44
N THR A 124 -51.12 -30.36 -2.23
CA THR A 124 -50.36 -29.89 -1.07
C THR A 124 -48.91 -30.35 -1.22
N GLY A 125 -47.93 -29.43 -1.05
CA GLY A 125 -46.51 -29.76 -1.14
C GLY A 125 -45.62 -28.76 -0.43
N LYS A 126 -44.35 -29.10 -0.24
CA LYS A 126 -43.33 -28.16 0.27
C LYS A 126 -42.51 -27.62 -0.90
N LEU A 127 -42.31 -26.33 -0.92
CA LEU A 127 -41.40 -25.67 -1.82
C LEU A 127 -40.10 -25.31 -1.05
N GLU A 128 -38.99 -25.86 -1.49
CA GLU A 128 -37.71 -25.73 -0.79
C GLU A 128 -36.68 -25.08 -1.68
N PHE A 129 -36.00 -24.07 -1.12
CA PHE A 129 -34.87 -23.39 -1.76
C PHE A 129 -33.64 -23.49 -0.85
N LYS A 130 -32.51 -23.89 -1.41
CA LYS A 130 -31.23 -23.83 -0.72
C LYS A 130 -30.50 -22.56 -1.11
N VAL A 131 -30.23 -21.72 -0.12
CA VAL A 131 -29.49 -20.47 -0.29
C VAL A 131 -28.15 -20.60 0.40
N GLY A 132 -27.07 -20.58 -0.37
CA GLY A 132 -25.71 -20.65 0.16
C GLY A 132 -25.10 -19.25 0.36
N ASN A 133 -24.28 -19.10 1.37
CA ASN A 133 -23.54 -17.84 1.63
C ASN A 133 -22.23 -17.71 0.87
N ALA A 134 -21.74 -18.77 0.23
CA ALA A 134 -20.45 -18.78 -0.43
C ALA A 134 -20.56 -18.83 -1.95
N ALA A 135 -19.68 -18.09 -2.62
CA ALA A 135 -19.33 -18.36 -4.02
C ALA A 135 -18.81 -19.79 -4.16
N GLU A 136 -19.10 -20.43 -5.28
CA GLU A 136 -18.60 -21.77 -5.64
C GLU A 136 -17.08 -21.80 -5.91
N ALA A 137 -16.27 -21.26 -5.02
CA ALA A 137 -14.84 -21.42 -5.09
C ALA A 137 -14.43 -22.47 -4.06
N SER A 138 -14.35 -23.69 -4.55
CA SER A 138 -13.68 -24.83 -3.99
C SER A 138 -12.57 -24.52 -2.99
N TYR A 139 -12.91 -24.53 -1.71
CA TYR A 139 -12.02 -25.04 -0.66
C TYR A 139 -12.92 -25.64 0.43
N GLN A 140 -12.46 -26.73 1.01
CA GLN A 140 -13.16 -27.58 1.99
C GLN A 140 -13.51 -26.85 3.29
N GLY A 141 -14.40 -25.86 3.24
CA GLY A 141 -15.06 -25.28 4.40
C GLY A 141 -16.54 -25.60 4.29
N ASP A 142 -17.17 -25.98 5.37
CA ASP A 142 -18.60 -26.27 5.45
C ASP A 142 -19.38 -25.08 4.87
N LYS A 143 -19.92 -25.29 3.67
CA LYS A 143 -20.85 -24.33 3.06
C LYS A 143 -22.07 -24.29 3.93
N LYS A 144 -22.30 -23.19 4.65
CA LYS A 144 -23.53 -22.99 5.40
C LYS A 144 -24.65 -22.77 4.37
N GLU A 145 -25.46 -23.79 4.16
CA GLU A 145 -26.64 -23.74 3.30
C GLU A 145 -27.86 -23.52 4.18
N PHE A 146 -28.64 -22.53 3.81
CA PHE A 146 -29.92 -22.23 4.46
C PHE A 146 -31.04 -22.84 3.64
N LEU A 147 -31.89 -23.60 4.28
CA LEU A 147 -33.09 -24.21 3.66
C LEU A 147 -34.32 -23.38 3.93
N LEU A 148 -34.76 -22.63 2.92
CA LEU A 148 -36.08 -21.97 2.96
C LEU A 148 -37.15 -22.95 2.52
N SER A 149 -38.07 -23.29 3.42
CA SER A 149 -39.14 -24.28 3.18
C SER A 149 -40.51 -23.70 3.49
N VAL A 150 -41.37 -23.67 2.48
CA VAL A 150 -42.74 -23.18 2.61
C VAL A 150 -43.74 -24.24 2.20
N SER A 151 -44.76 -24.46 3.03
CA SER A 151 -45.87 -25.36 2.69
C SER A 151 -46.89 -24.66 1.80
N ILE A 152 -47.30 -25.34 0.75
CA ILE A 152 -48.25 -24.84 -0.24
C ILE A 152 -49.50 -25.68 -0.18
N ASP A 153 -50.66 -25.03 -0.14
CA ASP A 153 -51.96 -25.62 -0.21
C ASP A 153 -52.57 -25.44 -1.61
N SER A 154 -53.55 -26.31 -1.95
CA SER A 154 -54.23 -26.26 -3.26
C SER A 154 -55.02 -24.96 -3.50
N SER A 155 -55.22 -24.16 -2.45
CA SER A 155 -55.89 -22.85 -2.53
C SER A 155 -54.92 -21.66 -2.66
N ASP A 156 -53.60 -21.90 -2.62
CA ASP A 156 -52.60 -20.83 -2.68
C ASP A 156 -52.45 -20.34 -4.12
N ASP A 157 -52.48 -19.04 -4.30
CA ASP A 157 -52.08 -18.38 -5.54
C ASP A 157 -50.61 -17.97 -5.51
N TRP A 158 -50.04 -17.57 -6.65
CA TRP A 158 -48.63 -17.16 -6.72
C TRP A 158 -48.31 -15.98 -5.81
N LYS A 159 -49.26 -15.11 -5.54
CA LYS A 159 -49.05 -13.97 -4.65
C LYS A 159 -48.89 -14.44 -3.21
N SER A 160 -49.75 -15.34 -2.76
CA SER A 160 -49.69 -15.96 -1.44
C SER A 160 -48.37 -16.73 -1.25
N ILE A 161 -47.91 -17.49 -2.26
CA ILE A 161 -46.65 -18.23 -2.24
C ILE A 161 -45.44 -17.29 -2.10
N VAL A 162 -45.40 -16.21 -2.86
CA VAL A 162 -44.32 -15.23 -2.80
C VAL A 162 -44.31 -14.53 -1.42
N GLU A 163 -45.46 -14.19 -0.89
CA GLU A 163 -45.58 -13.61 0.46
C GLU A 163 -45.09 -14.58 1.55
N LYS A 164 -45.47 -15.87 1.48
CA LYS A 164 -44.99 -16.91 2.42
C LYS A 164 -43.47 -17.11 2.32
N LEU A 165 -42.91 -17.12 1.12
CA LEU A 165 -41.44 -17.23 0.87
C LEU A 165 -40.69 -16.04 1.44
N ASN A 166 -41.18 -14.84 1.23
CA ASN A 166 -40.58 -13.65 1.80
C ASN A 166 -40.69 -13.60 3.32
N ALA A 167 -41.80 -14.00 3.89
CA ALA A 167 -41.98 -14.08 5.34
C ALA A 167 -41.02 -15.11 5.97
N GLU A 168 -40.78 -16.25 5.31
CA GLU A 168 -39.83 -17.24 5.80
C GLU A 168 -38.38 -16.74 5.69
N SER A 169 -38.06 -16.03 4.60
CA SER A 169 -36.79 -15.35 4.46
C SER A 169 -36.52 -14.31 5.54
N ASP A 170 -37.57 -13.54 5.94
CA ASP A 170 -37.45 -12.53 6.98
C ASP A 170 -37.28 -13.16 8.36
N LYS A 171 -38.00 -14.23 8.67
CA LYS A 171 -37.82 -14.99 9.92
C LYS A 171 -36.41 -15.56 10.03
N MET A 172 -35.90 -16.11 8.96
CA MET A 172 -34.53 -16.66 8.95
C MET A 172 -33.47 -15.55 9.09
N LEU A 173 -33.72 -14.36 8.52
CA LEU A 173 -32.87 -13.19 8.70
C LEU A 173 -32.81 -12.69 10.15
N GLU A 174 -33.91 -12.82 10.89
CA GLU A 174 -33.96 -12.48 12.32
C GLU A 174 -33.35 -13.55 13.23
N SER A 175 -33.41 -14.82 12.82
CA SER A 175 -32.97 -15.95 13.65
C SER A 175 -31.46 -16.27 13.46
N ASP A 176 -30.88 -16.01 12.29
CA ASP A 176 -29.50 -16.35 11.98
C ASP A 176 -28.76 -15.13 11.37
N PRO A 177 -27.80 -14.55 12.08
CA PRO A 177 -27.07 -13.37 11.61
C PRO A 177 -26.21 -13.62 10.35
N ASP A 178 -25.95 -14.89 10.03
CA ASP A 178 -25.19 -15.28 8.84
C ASP A 178 -26.08 -15.33 7.58
N PHE A 179 -27.40 -15.43 7.78
CA PHE A 179 -28.36 -15.39 6.68
C PHE A 179 -28.63 -13.94 6.28
N ARG A 180 -28.38 -13.60 5.02
CA ARG A 180 -28.53 -12.22 4.54
C ARG A 180 -29.83 -11.95 3.79
N GLY A 181 -30.77 -12.86 3.83
CA GLY A 181 -32.08 -12.74 3.24
C GLY A 181 -32.12 -12.81 1.72
N VAL A 182 -33.21 -13.29 1.20
CA VAL A 182 -33.55 -13.29 -0.22
C VAL A 182 -34.94 -12.72 -0.42
N GLU A 183 -35.18 -12.03 -1.52
CA GLU A 183 -36.49 -11.51 -1.89
C GLU A 183 -36.98 -12.26 -3.13
N PHE A 184 -38.21 -12.76 -3.01
CA PHE A 184 -38.89 -13.47 -4.09
C PHE A 184 -39.86 -12.51 -4.76
N LYS A 185 -39.83 -12.45 -6.09
CA LYS A 185 -40.70 -11.62 -6.93
C LYS A 185 -41.25 -12.44 -8.08
N LYS A 186 -42.52 -12.25 -8.40
CA LYS A 186 -43.11 -12.79 -9.62
C LYS A 186 -42.92 -11.80 -10.76
N SER A 187 -42.34 -12.25 -11.89
CA SER A 187 -42.19 -11.47 -13.09
C SER A 187 -42.70 -12.28 -14.29
N GLY A 188 -43.97 -12.03 -14.69
CA GLY A 188 -44.65 -12.85 -15.68
C GLY A 188 -44.82 -14.29 -15.20
N ASP A 189 -44.31 -15.26 -15.98
CA ASP A 189 -44.30 -16.69 -15.62
C ASP A 189 -43.05 -17.12 -14.84
N ASN A 190 -42.18 -16.18 -14.51
CA ASN A 190 -40.91 -16.47 -13.82
C ASN A 190 -41.01 -16.08 -12.35
N LEU A 191 -40.44 -16.93 -11.48
CA LEU A 191 -40.06 -16.56 -10.12
C LEU A 191 -38.63 -16.03 -10.12
N VAL A 192 -38.50 -14.79 -9.69
CA VAL A 192 -37.22 -14.13 -9.59
C VAL A 192 -36.80 -14.12 -8.12
N ILE A 193 -35.61 -14.63 -7.84
CA ILE A 193 -35.02 -14.63 -6.50
C ILE A 193 -33.86 -13.64 -6.54
N GLU A 194 -34.00 -12.59 -5.75
CA GLU A 194 -32.96 -11.57 -5.59
C GLU A 194 -32.45 -11.61 -4.15
N THR A 195 -31.16 -11.35 -3.95
CA THR A 195 -30.63 -11.24 -2.60
C THR A 195 -31.14 -9.97 -1.94
N LYS A 196 -31.80 -10.10 -0.78
CA LYS A 196 -32.33 -8.98 -0.01
C LYS A 196 -31.18 -8.23 0.66
N GLY A 197 -31.10 -6.92 0.43
CA GLY A 197 -30.16 -6.09 1.14
C GLY A 197 -28.70 -6.30 0.74
N ASP A 198 -28.40 -6.42 -0.56
CA ASP A 198 -27.06 -6.17 -1.05
C ASP A 198 -26.70 -4.71 -0.75
N LYS A 199 -26.30 -4.47 0.51
CA LYS A 199 -25.58 -3.26 0.83
C LYS A 199 -24.33 -3.30 -0.03
N TRP A 200 -24.14 -2.29 -0.82
CA TRP A 200 -22.93 -2.08 -1.63
C TRP A 200 -21.65 -2.21 -0.79
N PHE A 201 -21.80 -2.34 0.49
CA PHE A 201 -20.75 -2.28 1.48
C PHE A 201 -20.92 -3.39 2.53
N ASN A 202 -19.96 -4.29 2.61
CA ASN A 202 -19.86 -5.21 3.73
C ASN A 202 -19.40 -4.42 4.97
N SER A 203 -20.34 -4.10 5.85
CA SER A 203 -20.04 -3.31 7.05
C SER A 203 -19.11 -4.01 8.03
N GLN A 204 -19.02 -5.34 7.96
CA GLN A 204 -18.11 -6.13 8.80
C GLN A 204 -16.72 -6.22 8.21
N TYR A 205 -16.58 -6.42 6.89
CA TYR A 205 -15.30 -6.60 6.21
C TYR A 205 -15.19 -5.67 5.02
N TRP A 206 -14.64 -4.48 5.24
CA TRP A 206 -14.60 -3.41 4.23
C TRP A 206 -13.88 -3.78 2.93
N PHE A 207 -12.81 -4.57 3.03
CA PHE A 207 -12.09 -5.09 1.86
C PHE A 207 -12.27 -6.61 1.68
N GLY A 208 -13.16 -7.22 2.45
CA GLY A 208 -13.34 -8.66 2.49
C GLY A 208 -12.33 -9.35 3.41
N THR A 209 -12.23 -10.67 3.28
CA THR A 209 -11.35 -11.52 4.08
C THR A 209 -10.41 -12.33 3.19
N ASP A 210 -9.32 -12.82 3.77
CA ASP A 210 -8.38 -13.71 3.11
C ASP A 210 -8.80 -15.20 3.24
N GLU A 211 -7.93 -16.10 2.78
CA GLU A 211 -8.11 -17.56 2.83
C GLU A 211 -8.24 -18.14 4.24
N PHE A 212 -7.85 -17.38 5.28
CA PHE A 212 -7.98 -17.75 6.69
C PHE A 212 -9.12 -17.01 7.40
N GLY A 213 -9.95 -16.27 6.66
CA GLY A 213 -11.05 -15.47 7.22
C GLY A 213 -10.58 -14.25 8.00
N ARG A 214 -9.32 -13.79 7.79
CA ARG A 214 -8.78 -12.59 8.44
C ARG A 214 -9.19 -11.35 7.66
N ASP A 215 -9.54 -10.28 8.37
CA ASP A 215 -9.95 -9.01 7.76
C ASP A 215 -8.83 -8.37 6.92
N LEU A 216 -9.09 -8.17 5.63
CA LEU A 216 -8.12 -7.63 4.70
C LEU A 216 -7.82 -6.14 4.94
N PHE A 217 -8.79 -5.35 5.44
CA PHE A 217 -8.56 -3.96 5.79
C PHE A 217 -7.56 -3.83 6.95
N THR A 218 -7.76 -4.60 8.01
CA THR A 218 -6.84 -4.61 9.16
C THR A 218 -5.45 -5.05 8.74
N ARG A 219 -5.36 -6.13 7.96
CA ARG A 219 -4.09 -6.67 7.46
C ARG A 219 -3.37 -5.72 6.51
N LEU A 220 -4.11 -4.96 5.69
CA LEU A 220 -3.53 -3.96 4.81
C LEU A 220 -2.75 -2.89 5.58
N TRP A 221 -3.38 -2.35 6.63
CA TRP A 221 -2.77 -1.26 7.39
C TRP A 221 -1.69 -1.75 8.36
N GLU A 222 -1.86 -2.91 8.97
CA GLU A 222 -0.79 -3.54 9.74
C GLU A 222 0.40 -3.92 8.84
N GLY A 223 0.13 -4.43 7.64
CA GLY A 223 1.16 -4.69 6.63
C GLY A 223 1.90 -3.43 6.22
N GLY A 224 1.19 -2.32 6.04
CA GLY A 224 1.79 -1.01 5.78
C GLY A 224 2.72 -0.56 6.91
N ARG A 225 2.29 -0.72 8.16
CA ARG A 225 3.10 -0.39 9.33
C ARG A 225 4.43 -1.17 9.34
N ILE A 226 4.38 -2.46 9.00
CA ILE A 226 5.56 -3.32 8.95
C ILE A 226 6.45 -2.95 7.76
N SER A 227 5.89 -2.74 6.57
CA SER A 227 6.66 -2.33 5.36
C SER A 227 7.34 -0.98 5.56
N PHE A 228 6.65 0.01 6.15
CA PHE A 228 7.26 1.29 6.51
C PHE A 228 8.36 1.14 7.56
N LEU A 229 8.15 0.35 8.61
CA LEU A 229 9.15 0.12 9.65
C LEU A 229 10.42 -0.50 9.07
N ILE A 230 10.30 -1.51 8.21
CA ILE A 230 11.45 -2.12 7.52
C ILE A 230 12.20 -1.08 6.71
N ALA A 231 11.47 -0.33 5.87
CA ALA A 231 12.08 0.64 4.99
C ALA A 231 12.80 1.75 5.76
N PHE A 232 12.14 2.37 6.74
CA PHE A 232 12.73 3.47 7.51
C PHE A 232 13.93 3.01 8.34
N VAL A 233 13.84 1.87 9.03
CA VAL A 233 14.95 1.37 9.84
C VAL A 233 16.12 0.95 8.96
N SER A 234 15.88 0.25 7.86
CA SER A 234 16.94 -0.12 6.91
C SER A 234 17.62 1.10 6.30
N VAL A 235 16.86 2.12 5.90
CA VAL A 235 17.42 3.39 5.37
C VAL A 235 18.22 4.12 6.43
N LEU A 236 17.74 4.17 7.68
CA LEU A 236 18.47 4.83 8.77
C LEU A 236 19.84 4.17 9.01
N ILE A 237 19.88 2.84 9.10
CA ILE A 237 21.14 2.08 9.27
C ILE A 237 22.06 2.32 8.07
N THR A 238 21.53 2.23 6.85
CA THR A 238 22.22 2.51 5.60
C THR A 238 22.85 3.90 5.60
N LEU A 239 22.11 4.92 6.04
CA LEU A 239 22.61 6.29 6.10
C LEU A 239 23.75 6.43 7.12
N VAL A 240 23.59 5.88 8.32
CA VAL A 240 24.63 5.97 9.35
C VAL A 240 25.94 5.35 8.86
N ILE A 241 25.89 4.15 8.28
CA ILE A 241 27.07 3.47 7.76
C ILE A 241 27.64 4.21 6.55
N GLY A 242 26.80 4.54 5.57
CA GLY A 242 27.22 5.19 4.32
C GLY A 242 27.81 6.60 4.55
N ILE A 243 27.20 7.39 5.43
CA ILE A 243 27.72 8.73 5.80
C ILE A 243 29.06 8.62 6.49
N ALA A 244 29.21 7.73 7.46
CA ALA A 244 30.47 7.55 8.16
C ALA A 244 31.56 7.06 7.21
N TYR A 245 31.30 6.02 6.45
CA TYR A 245 32.25 5.43 5.51
C TYR A 245 32.66 6.41 4.40
N GLY A 246 31.66 6.99 3.69
CA GLY A 246 31.91 7.95 2.61
C GLY A 246 32.57 9.25 3.13
N GLY A 247 32.17 9.71 4.31
CA GLY A 247 32.78 10.87 4.97
C GLY A 247 34.27 10.69 5.27
N ILE A 248 34.62 9.55 5.86
CA ILE A 248 36.02 9.20 6.17
C ILE A 248 36.85 9.06 4.85
N ALA A 249 36.36 8.28 3.90
CA ALA A 249 37.05 8.06 2.63
C ALA A 249 37.26 9.37 1.89
N GLY A 250 36.23 10.22 1.74
CA GLY A 250 36.36 11.49 1.03
C GLY A 250 37.26 12.50 1.71
N TYR A 251 37.22 12.58 3.06
CA TYR A 251 38.07 13.53 3.80
C TYR A 251 39.54 13.12 3.79
N LEU A 252 39.86 11.88 4.18
CA LEU A 252 41.25 11.42 4.25
C LEU A 252 41.91 11.36 2.85
N GLY A 253 41.20 10.90 1.85
CA GLY A 253 41.70 10.82 0.50
C GLY A 253 42.88 9.83 0.32
N GLY A 254 43.59 9.97 -0.80
CA GLY A 254 44.85 9.20 -1.07
C GLY A 254 44.65 7.69 -1.02
N THR A 255 45.58 6.99 -0.36
CA THR A 255 45.58 5.53 -0.27
C THR A 255 44.40 5.00 0.53
N VAL A 256 43.98 5.71 1.59
CA VAL A 256 42.83 5.30 2.44
C VAL A 256 41.52 5.29 1.61
N ASP A 257 41.29 6.37 0.89
CA ASP A 257 40.13 6.46 -0.01
C ASP A 257 40.18 5.35 -1.07
N THR A 258 41.32 5.14 -1.69
CA THR A 258 41.48 4.11 -2.74
C THR A 258 41.19 2.72 -2.18
N LEU A 259 41.69 2.35 -1.01
CA LEU A 259 41.45 1.04 -0.41
C LEU A 259 39.98 0.87 0.02
N MET A 260 39.42 1.89 0.63
CA MET A 260 37.99 1.88 1.03
C MET A 260 37.07 1.72 -0.17
N MET A 261 37.31 2.47 -1.26
CA MET A 261 36.51 2.35 -2.48
C MET A 261 36.72 1.01 -3.22
N ARG A 262 37.94 0.45 -3.25
CA ARG A 262 38.15 -0.90 -3.79
C ARG A 262 37.37 -1.96 -3.05
N PHE A 263 37.24 -1.86 -1.73
CA PHE A 263 36.39 -2.76 -0.94
C PHE A 263 34.93 -2.63 -1.35
N VAL A 264 34.41 -1.41 -1.49
CA VAL A 264 33.03 -1.18 -1.96
C VAL A 264 32.82 -1.75 -3.36
N GLU A 265 33.74 -1.47 -4.30
CA GLU A 265 33.66 -1.96 -5.67
C GLU A 265 33.64 -3.48 -5.76
N ILE A 266 34.45 -4.19 -4.96
CA ILE A 266 34.48 -5.65 -4.94
C ILE A 266 33.11 -6.21 -4.50
N ILE A 267 32.51 -5.61 -3.47
CA ILE A 267 31.18 -6.05 -2.99
C ILE A 267 30.11 -5.76 -4.06
N MET A 268 30.14 -4.59 -4.70
CA MET A 268 29.15 -4.18 -5.69
C MET A 268 29.20 -4.99 -7.02
N VAL A 269 30.26 -5.76 -7.28
CA VAL A 269 30.33 -6.64 -8.45
C VAL A 269 29.29 -7.75 -8.38
N VAL A 270 28.96 -8.22 -7.17
CA VAL A 270 27.94 -9.26 -6.98
C VAL A 270 26.57 -8.59 -6.92
N PRO A 271 25.59 -9.05 -7.70
CA PRO A 271 24.23 -8.52 -7.65
C PRO A 271 23.63 -8.56 -6.25
N ASP A 272 23.03 -7.46 -5.80
CA ASP A 272 22.46 -7.31 -4.45
C ASP A 272 21.52 -8.47 -4.06
N LEU A 273 20.70 -8.94 -5.02
CA LEU A 273 19.77 -10.04 -4.78
C LEU A 273 20.46 -11.33 -4.36
N LEU A 274 21.64 -11.63 -4.88
CA LEU A 274 22.38 -12.83 -4.50
C LEU A 274 22.84 -12.76 -3.04
N TYR A 275 23.36 -11.60 -2.60
CA TYR A 275 23.71 -11.39 -1.19
C TYR A 275 22.50 -11.51 -0.29
N ILE A 276 21.37 -10.91 -0.69
CA ILE A 276 20.13 -10.90 0.06
C ILE A 276 19.65 -12.35 0.27
N ILE A 277 19.58 -13.14 -0.81
CA ILE A 277 19.12 -14.53 -0.75
C ILE A 277 20.06 -15.37 0.12
N LEU A 278 21.37 -15.25 -0.05
CA LEU A 278 22.35 -15.99 0.73
C LEU A 278 22.23 -15.67 2.24
N LEU A 279 22.19 -14.39 2.58
CA LEU A 279 22.08 -13.95 3.98
C LEU A 279 20.76 -14.40 4.61
N LEU A 280 19.65 -14.28 3.91
CA LEU A 280 18.34 -14.73 4.43
C LEU A 280 18.26 -16.25 4.56
N THR A 281 18.91 -17.01 3.69
CA THR A 281 18.98 -18.47 3.83
C THR A 281 19.70 -18.89 5.11
N VAL A 282 20.77 -18.16 5.49
CA VAL A 282 21.52 -18.42 6.73
C VAL A 282 20.77 -17.91 7.96
N MET A 283 20.21 -16.68 7.89
CA MET A 283 19.60 -16.01 9.04
C MET A 283 18.17 -16.45 9.35
N LYS A 284 17.52 -17.16 8.45
CA LYS A 284 16.08 -17.46 8.40
C LYS A 284 15.22 -16.20 8.19
N PRO A 285 14.10 -16.32 7.44
CA PRO A 285 13.19 -15.20 7.16
C PRO A 285 12.59 -14.59 8.46
N GLY A 286 12.48 -13.27 8.48
CA GLY A 286 11.91 -12.55 9.61
C GLY A 286 12.16 -11.05 9.50
N LEU A 287 11.52 -10.26 10.36
CA LEU A 287 11.59 -8.80 10.34
C LEU A 287 13.03 -8.29 10.54
N GLY A 288 13.75 -8.77 11.57
CA GLY A 288 15.12 -8.37 11.85
C GLY A 288 16.10 -8.72 10.72
N PRO A 289 16.16 -9.98 10.27
CA PRO A 289 16.99 -10.39 9.13
C PRO A 289 16.77 -9.57 7.88
N ILE A 290 15.53 -9.29 7.50
CA ILE A 290 15.23 -8.46 6.31
C ILE A 290 15.82 -7.06 6.46
N ILE A 291 15.63 -6.41 7.61
CA ILE A 291 16.21 -5.09 7.90
C ILE A 291 17.74 -5.11 7.77
N ILE A 292 18.39 -6.09 8.39
CA ILE A 292 19.85 -6.21 8.38
C ILE A 292 20.37 -6.40 6.95
N VAL A 293 19.73 -7.27 6.18
CA VAL A 293 20.17 -7.61 4.82
C VAL A 293 19.99 -6.43 3.88
N LEU A 294 18.85 -5.74 3.94
CA LEU A 294 18.61 -4.53 3.14
C LEU A 294 19.58 -3.40 3.51
N ALA A 295 19.88 -3.23 4.79
CA ALA A 295 20.87 -2.26 5.25
C ALA A 295 22.29 -2.62 4.81
N ALA A 296 22.63 -3.90 4.86
CA ALA A 296 23.97 -4.40 4.49
C ALA A 296 24.31 -4.21 3.03
N THR A 297 23.32 -4.13 2.12
CA THR A 297 23.53 -3.89 0.70
C THR A 297 23.36 -2.41 0.31
N GLY A 298 22.50 -1.67 1.01
CA GLY A 298 22.13 -0.29 0.65
C GLY A 298 23.19 0.78 0.94
N TRP A 299 24.08 0.57 1.92
CA TRP A 299 25.00 1.61 2.40
C TRP A 299 26.08 2.02 1.39
N MET A 300 26.47 1.12 0.49
CA MET A 300 27.55 1.34 -0.47
C MET A 300 27.26 2.53 -1.41
N GLN A 301 26.07 2.58 -1.96
CA GLN A 301 25.66 3.69 -2.81
C GLN A 301 25.64 5.03 -2.06
N THR A 302 25.18 5.02 -0.81
CA THR A 302 25.22 6.22 0.04
C THR A 302 26.63 6.65 0.34
N ALA A 303 27.56 5.72 0.61
CA ALA A 303 28.96 6.02 0.84
C ALA A 303 29.61 6.70 -0.38
N MET A 304 29.32 6.24 -1.58
CA MET A 304 29.86 6.84 -2.82
C MET A 304 29.33 8.27 -3.01
N ILE A 305 28.03 8.53 -2.76
CA ILE A 305 27.46 9.87 -2.86
C ILE A 305 28.10 10.81 -1.84
N VAL A 306 28.16 10.38 -0.58
CA VAL A 306 28.75 11.20 0.51
C VAL A 306 30.23 11.47 0.25
N ARG A 307 30.98 10.47 -0.17
CA ARG A 307 32.39 10.65 -0.58
C ARG A 307 32.54 11.71 -1.65
N GLY A 308 31.71 11.65 -2.70
CA GLY A 308 31.77 12.64 -3.80
C GLY A 308 31.52 14.06 -3.31
N GLU A 309 30.53 14.25 -2.45
CA GLU A 309 30.21 15.56 -1.85
C GLU A 309 31.32 16.04 -0.91
N VAL A 310 31.87 15.17 -0.08
CA VAL A 310 32.97 15.52 0.82
C VAL A 310 34.24 15.90 0.04
N LEU A 311 34.59 15.17 -1.03
CA LEU A 311 35.69 15.53 -1.93
C LEU A 311 35.50 16.92 -2.56
N ARG A 312 34.27 17.28 -2.91
CA ARG A 312 33.92 18.59 -3.46
C ARG A 312 34.10 19.72 -2.45
N LEU A 313 33.72 19.44 -1.17
CA LEU A 313 33.68 20.48 -0.13
C LEU A 313 34.97 20.59 0.71
N LYS A 314 35.80 19.58 0.75
CA LYS A 314 36.98 19.56 1.66
C LYS A 314 38.00 20.69 1.41
N ASN A 315 38.05 21.22 0.19
CA ASN A 315 38.93 22.31 -0.16
C ASN A 315 38.27 23.70 -0.10
N SER A 316 37.09 23.79 0.51
CA SER A 316 36.38 25.06 0.70
C SER A 316 37.04 25.91 1.81
N GLU A 317 36.95 27.23 1.68
CA GLU A 317 37.58 28.19 2.59
C GLU A 317 37.23 27.95 4.07
N TYR A 318 36.00 27.62 4.38
CA TYR A 318 35.57 27.36 5.76
C TYR A 318 36.18 26.09 6.35
N VAL A 319 36.48 25.07 5.54
CA VAL A 319 37.15 23.85 5.98
C VAL A 319 38.63 24.14 6.24
N ILE A 320 39.29 24.84 5.32
CA ILE A 320 40.69 25.24 5.48
C ILE A 320 40.86 26.15 6.71
N ALA A 321 39.93 27.08 6.93
CA ALA A 321 39.94 27.93 8.12
C ALA A 321 39.80 27.10 9.41
N ALA A 322 38.95 26.08 9.42
CA ALA A 322 38.80 25.20 10.57
C ALA A 322 40.07 24.37 10.85
N GLU A 323 40.76 23.90 9.80
CA GLU A 323 42.06 23.20 9.90
C GLU A 323 43.14 24.10 10.48
N VAL A 324 43.28 25.33 9.97
CA VAL A 324 44.26 26.34 10.47
C VAL A 324 44.02 26.68 11.94
N LEU A 325 42.76 26.68 12.37
CA LEU A 325 42.35 26.87 13.76
C LEU A 325 42.54 25.63 14.65
N GLY A 326 43.10 24.55 14.09
CA GLY A 326 43.43 23.33 14.84
C GLY A 326 42.27 22.37 15.08
N ALA A 327 41.21 22.42 14.27
CA ALA A 327 40.13 21.44 14.36
C ALA A 327 40.64 20.04 13.94
N ASP A 328 40.28 19.02 14.75
CA ASP A 328 40.57 17.63 14.42
C ASP A 328 39.70 17.09 13.27
N SER A 329 40.17 16.04 12.60
CA SER A 329 39.50 15.41 11.45
C SER A 329 38.04 15.03 11.76
N LYS A 330 37.79 14.50 12.96
CA LYS A 330 36.42 14.12 13.39
C LYS A 330 35.50 15.34 13.44
N ARG A 331 35.97 16.45 14.00
CA ARG A 331 35.23 17.71 14.07
C ARG A 331 34.96 18.27 12.68
N ILE A 332 35.95 18.22 11.80
CA ILE A 332 35.79 18.69 10.40
C ILE A 332 34.77 17.86 9.66
N ILE A 333 34.86 16.53 9.72
CA ILE A 333 33.90 15.64 9.05
C ILE A 333 32.48 15.87 9.58
N PHE A 334 32.24 15.67 10.87
CA PHE A 334 30.89 15.63 11.42
C PHE A 334 30.27 17.00 11.71
N LYS A 335 31.03 18.04 11.95
CA LYS A 335 30.51 19.37 12.26
C LYS A 335 30.55 20.33 11.08
N HIS A 336 31.45 20.16 10.13
CA HIS A 336 31.62 21.07 9.01
C HIS A 336 31.22 20.44 7.65
N LEU A 337 31.67 19.24 7.33
CA LEU A 337 31.41 18.63 6.03
C LEU A 337 30.01 18.00 5.95
N ILE A 338 29.68 17.06 6.85
CA ILE A 338 28.40 16.34 6.78
C ILE A 338 27.19 17.26 6.81
N PRO A 339 27.08 18.30 7.69
CA PRO A 339 25.93 19.21 7.65
C PRO A 339 25.76 19.95 6.32
N ASN A 340 26.87 20.25 5.64
CA ASN A 340 26.86 20.92 4.33
C ASN A 340 26.59 19.96 3.15
N THR A 341 26.65 18.64 3.37
CA THR A 341 26.28 17.60 2.38
C THR A 341 24.85 17.10 2.55
N MET A 342 24.10 17.62 3.53
CA MET A 342 22.75 17.12 3.86
C MET A 342 21.74 17.25 2.72
N GLY A 343 21.88 18.22 1.83
CA GLY A 343 20.98 18.37 0.68
C GLY A 343 20.91 17.09 -0.18
N PRO A 344 22.03 16.70 -0.83
CA PRO A 344 22.10 15.44 -1.59
C PRO A 344 21.76 14.18 -0.76
N ILE A 345 22.12 14.15 0.52
CA ILE A 345 21.82 13.02 1.41
C ILE A 345 20.32 12.87 1.61
N ILE A 346 19.58 13.96 1.90
CA ILE A 346 18.13 13.94 2.09
C ILE A 346 17.43 13.48 0.81
N VAL A 347 17.85 13.97 -0.35
CA VAL A 347 17.30 13.54 -1.64
C VAL A 347 17.51 12.03 -1.83
N ASN A 348 18.74 11.55 -1.62
CA ASN A 348 19.06 10.13 -1.74
C ASN A 348 18.22 9.29 -0.76
N MET A 349 18.12 9.72 0.50
CA MET A 349 17.29 9.06 1.53
C MET A 349 15.84 8.90 1.08
N THR A 350 15.22 9.97 0.56
CA THR A 350 13.83 9.95 0.12
C THR A 350 13.61 8.97 -1.02
N MET A 351 14.58 8.86 -1.95
CA MET A 351 14.52 7.90 -3.05
C MET A 351 14.86 6.45 -2.63
N MET A 352 15.57 6.27 -1.53
CA MET A 352 15.87 4.93 -1.00
C MET A 352 14.67 4.27 -0.35
N ILE A 353 13.80 5.01 0.33
CA ILE A 353 12.63 4.46 1.02
C ILE A 353 11.77 3.59 0.07
N PRO A 354 11.29 4.07 -1.08
CA PRO A 354 10.49 3.26 -1.98
C PRO A 354 11.26 2.05 -2.53
N ARG A 355 12.58 2.16 -2.73
CA ARG A 355 13.42 1.03 -3.14
C ARG A 355 13.45 -0.07 -2.07
N MET A 356 13.56 0.29 -0.79
CA MET A 356 13.54 -0.67 0.32
C MET A 356 12.16 -1.32 0.48
N ILE A 357 11.07 -0.56 0.32
CA ILE A 357 9.70 -1.12 0.31
C ILE A 357 9.53 -2.13 -0.83
N PHE A 358 10.01 -1.77 -2.03
CA PHE A 358 9.95 -2.66 -3.19
C PHE A 358 10.81 -3.92 -2.99
N ALA A 359 12.02 -3.79 -2.47
CA ALA A 359 12.91 -4.92 -2.20
C ALA A 359 12.29 -5.88 -1.17
N GLU A 360 11.70 -5.35 -0.08
CA GLU A 360 10.93 -6.15 0.88
C GLU A 360 9.77 -6.88 0.22
N ALA A 361 8.97 -6.16 -0.58
CA ALA A 361 7.83 -6.73 -1.28
C ALA A 361 8.25 -7.85 -2.26
N PHE A 362 9.35 -7.65 -2.98
CA PHE A 362 9.91 -8.66 -3.87
C PHE A 362 10.40 -9.90 -3.10
N LEU A 363 11.11 -9.71 -1.98
CA LEU A 363 11.54 -10.83 -1.13
C LEU A 363 10.36 -11.61 -0.57
N SER A 364 9.30 -10.92 -0.16
CA SER A 364 8.06 -11.53 0.28
C SER A 364 7.39 -12.32 -0.84
N PHE A 365 7.38 -11.78 -2.07
CA PHE A 365 6.82 -12.43 -3.25
C PHE A 365 7.54 -13.75 -3.61
N ILE A 366 8.87 -13.79 -3.46
CA ILE A 366 9.64 -15.03 -3.71
C ILE A 366 9.68 -15.98 -2.49
N GLY A 367 8.92 -15.69 -1.43
CA GLY A 367 8.81 -16.55 -0.25
C GLY A 367 9.88 -16.34 0.82
N LEU A 368 10.74 -15.32 0.69
CA LEU A 368 11.76 -14.94 1.67
C LEU A 368 11.32 -13.77 2.57
N GLY A 369 10.04 -13.47 2.57
CA GLY A 369 9.43 -12.39 3.34
C GLY A 369 9.23 -12.71 4.82
N ILE A 370 8.33 -11.93 5.42
CA ILE A 370 7.97 -12.07 6.83
C ILE A 370 7.02 -13.26 6.99
N PRO A 371 7.30 -14.20 7.93
CA PRO A 371 6.43 -15.34 8.15
C PRO A 371 5.11 -14.93 8.83
N ALA A 372 4.05 -15.69 8.54
CA ALA A 372 2.78 -15.55 9.25
C ALA A 372 2.99 -15.73 10.78
N PRO A 373 2.19 -15.06 11.64
CA PRO A 373 0.94 -14.34 11.35
C PRO A 373 1.12 -12.89 10.91
N MET A 374 2.33 -12.34 10.97
CA MET A 374 2.59 -10.96 10.54
C MET A 374 2.31 -10.81 9.04
N ALA A 375 1.92 -9.61 8.65
CA ALA A 375 1.73 -9.25 7.26
C ALA A 375 2.61 -8.05 6.91
N SER A 376 3.10 -8.04 5.67
CA SER A 376 3.61 -6.85 4.98
C SER A 376 2.81 -6.66 3.70
N TRP A 377 2.92 -5.51 3.05
CA TRP A 377 2.26 -5.34 1.76
C TRP A 377 2.75 -6.35 0.73
N GLY A 378 4.05 -6.68 0.74
CA GLY A 378 4.61 -7.69 -0.15
C GLY A 378 4.06 -9.10 0.11
N ALA A 379 3.90 -9.49 1.37
CA ALA A 379 3.28 -10.76 1.75
C ALA A 379 1.82 -10.82 1.30
N LEU A 380 1.04 -9.73 1.48
CA LEU A 380 -0.35 -9.65 1.03
C LEU A 380 -0.47 -9.74 -0.50
N VAL A 381 0.44 -9.10 -1.24
CA VAL A 381 0.51 -9.20 -2.71
C VAL A 381 0.79 -10.63 -3.14
N ASN A 382 1.74 -11.33 -2.48
CA ASN A 382 2.04 -12.73 -2.77
C ASN A 382 0.84 -13.65 -2.50
N ASP A 383 0.18 -13.49 -1.35
CA ASP A 383 -1.01 -14.26 -1.00
C ASP A 383 -2.13 -14.02 -2.02
N GLY A 384 -2.41 -12.75 -2.34
CA GLY A 384 -3.44 -12.38 -3.32
C GLY A 384 -3.15 -12.83 -4.76
N ALA A 385 -1.86 -12.91 -5.15
CA ALA A 385 -1.46 -13.34 -6.48
C ALA A 385 -1.84 -14.79 -6.77
N LYS A 386 -1.79 -15.67 -5.75
CA LYS A 386 -2.14 -17.09 -5.87
C LYS A 386 -3.60 -17.34 -6.22
N ILE A 387 -4.48 -16.42 -5.81
CA ILE A 387 -5.94 -16.53 -5.93
C ILE A 387 -6.55 -15.39 -6.74
N PHE A 388 -5.75 -14.69 -7.52
CA PHE A 388 -6.15 -13.49 -8.26
C PHE A 388 -7.35 -13.71 -9.19
N THR A 389 -7.41 -14.85 -9.85
CA THR A 389 -8.51 -15.19 -10.77
C THR A 389 -9.87 -15.31 -10.08
N GLN A 390 -9.88 -15.66 -8.79
CA GLN A 390 -11.09 -15.87 -8.01
C GLN A 390 -11.42 -14.64 -7.15
N TYR A 391 -10.40 -14.02 -6.55
CA TYR A 391 -10.54 -12.90 -5.60
C TYR A 391 -9.57 -11.76 -5.92
N PRO A 392 -9.78 -11.06 -7.05
CA PRO A 392 -8.85 -10.03 -7.52
C PRO A 392 -8.61 -8.91 -6.51
N GLN A 393 -9.57 -8.61 -5.64
CA GLN A 393 -9.42 -7.57 -4.62
C GLN A 393 -8.31 -7.87 -3.60
N GLN A 394 -8.02 -9.15 -3.31
CA GLN A 394 -6.97 -9.54 -2.36
C GLN A 394 -5.57 -9.19 -2.88
N LEU A 395 -5.39 -9.14 -4.19
CA LEU A 395 -4.17 -8.65 -4.82
C LEU A 395 -4.22 -7.14 -5.05
N LEU A 396 -5.31 -6.63 -5.63
CA LEU A 396 -5.39 -5.25 -6.10
C LEU A 396 -5.26 -4.23 -4.96
N VAL A 397 -5.90 -4.51 -3.81
CA VAL A 397 -5.88 -3.57 -2.67
C VAL A 397 -4.47 -3.34 -2.12
N PRO A 398 -3.67 -4.35 -1.74
CA PRO A 398 -2.30 -4.13 -1.29
C PRO A 398 -1.35 -3.68 -2.41
N ALA A 399 -1.56 -4.11 -3.66
CA ALA A 399 -0.77 -3.66 -4.79
C ALA A 399 -0.96 -2.17 -5.08
N LEU A 400 -2.19 -1.64 -4.99
CA LEU A 400 -2.47 -0.22 -5.12
C LEU A 400 -1.85 0.59 -3.97
N ALA A 401 -1.95 0.13 -2.72
CA ALA A 401 -1.32 0.80 -1.58
C ALA A 401 0.19 0.92 -1.77
N LEU A 402 0.84 -0.16 -2.19
CA LEU A 402 2.27 -0.21 -2.50
C LEU A 402 2.62 0.74 -3.66
N SER A 403 1.85 0.70 -4.76
CA SER A 403 2.08 1.53 -5.95
C SER A 403 1.92 3.03 -5.64
N PHE A 404 0.87 3.41 -4.91
CA PHE A 404 0.66 4.80 -4.50
C PHE A 404 1.76 5.29 -3.56
N THR A 405 2.23 4.44 -2.65
CA THR A 405 3.34 4.77 -1.75
C THR A 405 4.63 5.02 -2.53
N MET A 406 4.99 4.13 -3.44
CA MET A 406 6.19 4.29 -4.28
C MET A 406 6.11 5.54 -5.15
N LEU A 407 4.97 5.76 -5.81
CA LEU A 407 4.74 6.94 -6.65
C LEU A 407 4.87 8.23 -5.84
N ALA A 408 4.24 8.27 -4.67
CA ALA A 408 4.27 9.45 -3.80
C ALA A 408 5.68 9.76 -3.27
N PHE A 409 6.47 8.73 -2.88
CA PHE A 409 7.87 8.95 -2.49
C PHE A 409 8.74 9.42 -3.66
N ASN A 410 8.55 8.89 -4.86
CA ASN A 410 9.31 9.30 -6.03
C ASN A 410 9.02 10.77 -6.39
N ILE A 411 7.74 11.16 -6.47
CA ILE A 411 7.35 12.56 -6.76
C ILE A 411 7.83 13.52 -5.65
N LEU A 412 7.74 13.10 -4.39
CA LEU A 412 8.27 13.90 -3.28
C LEU A 412 9.79 14.03 -3.35
N GLY A 413 10.49 12.93 -3.68
CA GLY A 413 11.95 12.91 -3.85
C GLY A 413 12.42 13.83 -4.97
N ASP A 414 11.75 13.82 -6.11
CA ASP A 414 12.03 14.73 -7.23
C ASP A 414 11.78 16.19 -6.82
N GLY A 415 10.67 16.47 -6.14
CA GLY A 415 10.38 17.80 -5.62
C GLY A 415 11.40 18.30 -4.58
N LEU A 416 11.90 17.41 -3.73
CA LEU A 416 12.99 17.70 -2.79
C LEU A 416 14.31 17.97 -3.53
N ARG A 417 14.62 17.18 -4.54
CA ARG A 417 15.81 17.37 -5.36
C ARG A 417 15.81 18.75 -6.02
N ASP A 418 14.71 19.12 -6.67
CA ASP A 418 14.58 20.45 -7.32
C ASP A 418 14.66 21.60 -6.31
N ALA A 419 14.11 21.43 -5.12
CA ALA A 419 14.13 22.45 -4.08
C ALA A 419 15.50 22.61 -3.44
N LEU A 420 16.27 21.53 -3.32
CA LEU A 420 17.61 21.51 -2.70
C LEU A 420 18.75 21.73 -3.71
N ASP A 421 18.48 21.78 -5.03
CA ASP A 421 19.52 22.03 -6.04
C ASP A 421 19.97 23.51 -6.00
N PRO A 422 21.26 23.77 -5.70
CA PRO A 422 21.79 25.13 -5.67
C PRO A 422 21.78 25.82 -7.05
N LYS A 423 21.82 25.04 -8.14
CA LYS A 423 21.85 25.58 -9.53
C LYS A 423 20.52 26.21 -9.92
N LEU A 424 19.44 25.82 -9.27
CA LEU A 424 18.10 26.38 -9.50
C LEU A 424 17.80 27.60 -8.62
N ARG A 425 18.78 28.10 -7.87
CA ARG A 425 18.69 29.34 -7.11
C ARG A 425 18.72 30.54 -8.06
N LYS A 426 17.55 31.14 -8.32
CA LYS A 426 17.41 32.42 -9.03
C LYS A 426 17.28 33.56 -8.01
#